data_d11567aaaa79ff34f79fd28798f0306d
#
_entry.id   d11567aaaa79ff34f79fd28798f0306d
#
_cell.length_a   1.000
_cell.length_b   1.000
_cell.length_c   1.000
_cell.angle_alpha   90.00
_cell.angle_beta   90.00
_cell.angle_gamma   90.00
#
_symmetry.space_group_name_H-M   'P 1'
#
loop_
_entity.id
_entity.type
_entity.pdbx_description
1 polymer ?
#
loop_
_entity_poly.entity_id
_entity_poly.type
_entity_poly.pdbx_seq_one_letter_code
_entity_poly.pdbx_strand_id
1 'polypeptide(L)'
;RSLRVGVIGAGMAGILAVIKLREAGITDIVCFEKADRVGGTWRENTYPGIGCDVPSHVYSYSFAPNPDFTRMFSPGHEIQAYLERVAVDHGVVPHLRLGDEVVSAIYDRGVWHLETARGHRADFDVVIAASGVLHHPRMPEIDGVDEFEGAMFHSARWDQDVPIDGRRVGVIGTGSTAVQITGALADRVEHFSLFQRTPQWIMPMDNKLFSDDQRATFRSEPHRLRELRDFLESAFAENFADAVVDAKSVRLEQIE
;
A
#
# COMPACT_ATOMS: atom_id res chain seq x y z
N ARG A 1 5.78 -0.68 36.09
CA ARG A 1 4.55 -0.70 35.30
C ARG A 1 4.93 -1.05 33.86
N SER A 2 4.29 -2.06 33.27
CA SER A 2 4.50 -2.36 31.86
C SER A 2 3.91 -1.22 31.01
N LEU A 3 4.61 -0.87 29.94
CA LEU A 3 4.17 0.16 28.99
C LEU A 3 2.94 -0.34 28.22
N ARG A 4 1.89 0.47 28.15
CA ARG A 4 0.69 0.19 27.35
C ARG A 4 0.70 1.02 26.07
N VAL A 5 0.61 0.35 24.93
CA VAL A 5 0.77 0.98 23.61
C VAL A 5 -0.48 0.81 22.76
N GLY A 6 -1.02 1.94 22.27
CA GLY A 6 -2.06 1.97 21.24
C GLY A 6 -1.46 2.17 19.86
N VAL A 7 -1.87 1.36 18.87
CA VAL A 7 -1.50 1.52 17.46
C VAL A 7 -2.76 1.82 16.67
N ILE A 8 -2.75 2.86 15.84
CA ILE A 8 -3.90 3.26 15.04
C ILE A 8 -3.64 2.91 13.57
N GLY A 9 -4.37 1.93 13.05
CA GLY A 9 -4.25 1.39 11.70
C GLY A 9 -3.45 0.08 11.66
N ALA A 10 -3.98 -0.93 10.96
CA ALA A 10 -3.37 -2.23 10.74
C ALA A 10 -2.95 -2.45 9.28
N GLY A 11 -2.43 -1.42 8.64
CA GLY A 11 -1.68 -1.51 7.40
C GLY A 11 -0.24 -2.00 7.64
N MET A 12 0.62 -1.90 6.62
CA MET A 12 2.01 -2.34 6.70
C MET A 12 2.74 -1.75 7.94
N ALA A 13 2.61 -0.46 8.21
CA ALA A 13 3.27 0.18 9.35
C ALA A 13 2.73 -0.30 10.70
N GLY A 14 1.40 -0.50 10.84
CA GLY A 14 0.80 -0.95 12.10
C GLY A 14 1.14 -2.41 12.42
N ILE A 15 1.12 -3.29 11.42
CA ILE A 15 1.58 -4.68 11.56
C ILE A 15 3.03 -4.70 12.04
N LEU A 16 3.91 -3.93 11.38
CA LEU A 16 5.32 -3.81 11.78
C LEU A 16 5.47 -3.32 13.21
N ALA A 17 4.72 -2.27 13.59
CA ALA A 17 4.77 -1.70 14.93
C ALA A 17 4.46 -2.75 16.01
N VAL A 18 3.37 -3.53 15.84
CA VAL A 18 3.01 -4.60 16.77
C VAL A 18 4.10 -5.65 16.87
N ILE A 19 4.68 -6.09 15.74
CA ILE A 19 5.75 -7.09 15.72
C ILE A 19 6.97 -6.57 16.52
N LYS A 20 7.43 -5.36 16.21
CA LYS A 20 8.63 -4.79 16.83
C LYS A 20 8.45 -4.45 18.32
N LEU A 21 7.27 -4.01 18.73
CA LEU A 21 6.94 -3.83 20.13
C LEU A 21 7.00 -5.15 20.91
N ARG A 22 6.46 -6.24 20.34
CA ARG A 22 6.51 -7.57 20.95
C ARG A 22 7.95 -8.09 21.04
N GLU A 23 8.76 -7.92 20.00
CA GLU A 23 10.19 -8.27 20.00
C GLU A 23 10.95 -7.49 21.08
N ALA A 24 10.53 -6.25 21.38
CA ALA A 24 11.08 -5.44 22.46
C ALA A 24 10.52 -5.80 23.86
N GLY A 25 9.71 -6.84 23.97
CA GLY A 25 9.14 -7.31 25.24
C GLY A 25 7.92 -6.52 25.73
N ILE A 26 7.36 -5.64 24.90
CA ILE A 26 6.11 -4.93 25.20
C ILE A 26 4.93 -5.82 24.80
N THR A 27 4.10 -6.19 25.78
CA THR A 27 3.00 -7.14 25.57
C THR A 27 1.61 -6.51 25.68
N ASP A 28 1.47 -5.36 26.38
CA ASP A 28 0.20 -4.64 26.49
C ASP A 28 0.04 -3.71 25.26
N ILE A 29 -0.38 -4.30 24.15
CA ILE A 29 -0.55 -3.62 22.85
C ILE A 29 -1.97 -3.79 22.37
N VAL A 30 -2.59 -2.70 21.90
CA VAL A 30 -3.86 -2.73 21.18
C VAL A 30 -3.68 -2.02 19.85
N CYS A 31 -3.93 -2.72 18.75
CA CYS A 31 -3.91 -2.17 17.41
C CYS A 31 -5.35 -2.05 16.88
N PHE A 32 -5.81 -0.82 16.70
CA PHE A 32 -7.14 -0.51 16.20
C PHE A 32 -7.13 -0.42 14.68
N GLU A 33 -8.04 -1.11 14.03
CA GLU A 33 -8.28 -1.01 12.59
C GLU A 33 -9.77 -0.79 12.32
N LYS A 34 -10.11 0.22 11.55
CA LYS A 34 -11.50 0.55 11.23
C LYS A 34 -12.19 -0.50 10.36
N ALA A 35 -11.44 -1.23 9.55
CA ALA A 35 -11.98 -2.27 8.70
C ALA A 35 -11.99 -3.64 9.39
N ASP A 36 -12.59 -4.60 8.72
CA ASP A 36 -12.80 -5.98 9.19
C ASP A 36 -11.54 -6.86 9.05
N ARG A 37 -10.48 -6.37 8.39
CA ARG A 37 -9.20 -7.08 8.18
C ARG A 37 -8.03 -6.12 8.02
N VAL A 38 -6.82 -6.63 8.21
CA VAL A 38 -5.57 -5.90 8.03
C VAL A 38 -5.29 -5.59 6.54
N GLY A 39 -4.27 -4.76 6.26
CA GLY A 39 -3.75 -4.56 4.91
C GLY A 39 -3.71 -3.10 4.44
N GLY A 40 -4.51 -2.20 5.04
CA GLY A 40 -4.48 -0.77 4.72
C GLY A 40 -4.69 -0.49 3.23
N THR A 41 -3.75 0.18 2.58
CA THR A 41 -3.78 0.54 1.15
C THR A 41 -4.10 -0.65 0.24
N TRP A 42 -3.53 -1.81 0.51
CA TRP A 42 -3.67 -3.01 -0.33
C TRP A 42 -5.03 -3.70 -0.19
N ARG A 43 -5.69 -3.52 0.94
CA ARG A 43 -7.08 -3.91 1.14
C ARG A 43 -8.05 -2.90 0.51
N GLU A 44 -7.78 -1.59 0.69
CA GLU A 44 -8.72 -0.53 0.29
C GLU A 44 -8.79 -0.30 -1.20
N ASN A 45 -7.66 -0.43 -1.90
CA ASN A 45 -7.61 -0.17 -3.32
C ASN A 45 -7.86 -1.44 -4.11
N THR A 46 -8.88 -1.39 -4.98
CA THR A 46 -9.34 -2.53 -5.78
C THR A 46 -9.50 -2.16 -7.25
N TYR A 47 -8.95 -1.03 -7.68
CA TYR A 47 -9.02 -0.58 -9.07
C TYR A 47 -8.25 -1.53 -10.00
N PRO A 48 -8.68 -1.65 -11.27
CA PRO A 48 -8.01 -2.48 -12.26
C PRO A 48 -6.54 -2.10 -12.45
N GLY A 49 -5.68 -3.10 -12.47
CA GLY A 49 -4.24 -2.90 -12.65
C GLY A 49 -3.46 -2.55 -11.39
N ILE A 50 -4.12 -2.48 -10.21
CA ILE A 50 -3.40 -2.21 -8.97
C ILE A 50 -2.25 -3.18 -8.75
N GLY A 51 -1.07 -2.64 -8.52
CA GLY A 51 0.15 -3.39 -8.26
C GLY A 51 1.18 -2.57 -7.53
N CYS A 52 2.23 -3.21 -7.08
CA CYS A 52 3.38 -2.53 -6.52
C CYS A 52 4.18 -1.86 -7.63
N ASP A 53 4.57 -0.62 -7.45
CA ASP A 53 5.46 0.14 -8.34
C ASP A 53 6.92 0.18 -7.83
N VAL A 54 7.18 -0.57 -6.76
CA VAL A 54 8.50 -0.89 -6.22
C VAL A 54 8.69 -2.40 -6.32
N PRO A 55 9.90 -2.93 -6.60
CA PRO A 55 10.12 -4.37 -6.62
C PRO A 55 9.59 -5.05 -5.35
N SER A 56 8.71 -6.05 -5.50
CA SER A 56 7.94 -6.63 -4.40
C SER A 56 8.81 -7.25 -3.31
N HIS A 57 9.97 -7.79 -3.69
CA HIS A 57 10.93 -8.32 -2.73
C HIS A 57 11.61 -7.25 -1.89
N VAL A 58 11.67 -6.00 -2.35
CA VAL A 58 12.08 -4.83 -1.57
C VAL A 58 10.89 -4.30 -0.77
N TYR A 59 9.70 -4.25 -1.39
CA TYR A 59 8.45 -3.83 -0.75
C TYR A 59 7.86 -4.94 0.14
N SER A 60 8.69 -5.50 1.00
CA SER A 60 8.34 -6.53 1.98
C SER A 60 9.19 -6.36 3.23
N TYR A 61 8.77 -6.93 4.34
CA TYR A 61 9.58 -6.89 5.55
C TYR A 61 10.85 -7.72 5.37
N SER A 62 12.00 -7.19 5.74
CA SER A 62 13.29 -7.87 5.61
C SER A 62 13.39 -9.15 6.42
N PHE A 63 12.66 -9.22 7.54
CA PHE A 63 12.60 -10.40 8.41
C PHE A 63 11.55 -11.44 7.95
N ALA A 64 10.68 -11.11 7.01
CA ALA A 64 9.63 -11.98 6.50
C ALA A 64 9.59 -11.93 4.96
N PRO A 65 10.65 -12.39 4.27
CA PRO A 65 10.70 -12.42 2.82
C PRO A 65 9.61 -13.33 2.24
N ASN A 66 9.07 -12.97 1.08
CA ASN A 66 8.05 -13.77 0.41
C ASN A 66 8.60 -14.41 -0.88
N PRO A 67 8.84 -15.73 -0.91
CA PRO A 67 9.32 -16.43 -2.11
C PRO A 67 8.23 -16.61 -3.18
N ASP A 68 6.97 -16.31 -2.84
CA ASP A 68 5.81 -16.69 -3.66
C ASP A 68 5.27 -15.54 -4.52
N PHE A 69 5.86 -14.36 -4.47
CA PHE A 69 5.51 -13.31 -5.40
C PHE A 69 5.64 -13.77 -6.83
N THR A 70 4.59 -13.54 -7.64
CA THR A 70 4.57 -14.06 -9.01
C THR A 70 5.31 -13.17 -9.99
N ARG A 71 5.57 -11.91 -9.63
CA ARG A 71 6.20 -10.90 -10.50
C ARG A 71 7.16 -10.01 -9.74
N MET A 72 8.02 -9.33 -10.48
CA MET A 72 8.88 -8.27 -9.93
C MET A 72 8.04 -7.19 -9.25
N PHE A 73 6.97 -6.73 -9.91
CA PHE A 73 5.98 -5.79 -9.40
C PHE A 73 4.66 -6.53 -9.24
N SER A 74 4.42 -7.07 -8.06
CA SER A 74 3.28 -7.96 -7.80
C SER A 74 1.96 -7.22 -7.79
N PRO A 75 0.88 -7.85 -8.22
CA PRO A 75 -0.46 -7.30 -8.13
C PRO A 75 -0.89 -7.10 -6.66
N GLY A 76 -1.78 -6.14 -6.43
CA GLY A 76 -2.18 -5.71 -5.09
C GLY A 76 -2.70 -6.83 -4.19
N HIS A 77 -3.41 -7.81 -4.75
CA HIS A 77 -3.94 -8.94 -3.98
C HIS A 77 -2.83 -9.84 -3.40
N GLU A 78 -1.68 -9.96 -4.06
CA GLU A 78 -0.55 -10.73 -3.53
C GLU A 78 0.11 -10.01 -2.35
N ILE A 79 0.20 -8.68 -2.42
CA ILE A 79 0.70 -7.87 -1.30
C ILE A 79 -0.27 -7.94 -0.13
N GLN A 80 -1.58 -7.88 -0.39
CA GLN A 80 -2.60 -8.04 0.64
C GLN A 80 -2.48 -9.41 1.34
N ALA A 81 -2.41 -10.50 0.57
CA ALA A 81 -2.26 -11.85 1.10
C ALA A 81 -0.95 -12.02 1.89
N TYR A 82 0.13 -11.38 1.46
CA TYR A 82 1.39 -11.35 2.18
C TYR A 82 1.24 -10.67 3.55
N LEU A 83 0.60 -9.51 3.64
CA LEU A 83 0.39 -8.80 4.90
C LEU A 83 -0.50 -9.58 5.87
N GLU A 84 -1.56 -10.22 5.37
CA GLU A 84 -2.43 -11.09 6.17
C GLU A 84 -1.65 -12.28 6.75
N ARG A 85 -0.85 -12.94 5.94
CA ARG A 85 0.01 -14.04 6.39
C ARG A 85 1.01 -13.58 7.44
N VAL A 86 1.71 -12.49 7.20
CA VAL A 86 2.68 -11.94 8.19
C VAL A 86 1.99 -11.61 9.51
N ALA A 87 0.79 -11.04 9.48
CA ALA A 87 0.06 -10.73 10.71
C ALA A 87 -0.28 -11.99 11.52
N VAL A 88 -0.56 -13.11 10.85
CA VAL A 88 -0.80 -14.41 11.49
C VAL A 88 0.51 -15.01 12.01
N ASP A 89 1.50 -15.17 11.13
CA ASP A 89 2.75 -15.88 11.42
C ASP A 89 3.57 -15.21 12.53
N HIS A 90 3.49 -13.89 12.62
CA HIS A 90 4.19 -13.10 13.64
C HIS A 90 3.33 -12.73 14.85
N GLY A 91 2.13 -13.36 14.99
CA GLY A 91 1.29 -13.24 16.18
C GLY A 91 0.74 -11.82 16.41
N VAL A 92 0.43 -11.09 15.36
CA VAL A 92 -0.20 -9.75 15.44
C VAL A 92 -1.70 -9.86 15.79
N VAL A 93 -2.35 -10.92 15.29
CA VAL A 93 -3.80 -11.12 15.38
C VAL A 93 -4.39 -10.94 16.79
N PRO A 94 -3.78 -11.47 17.88
CA PRO A 94 -4.32 -11.30 19.23
C PRO A 94 -4.35 -9.84 19.72
N HIS A 95 -3.61 -8.94 19.08
CA HIS A 95 -3.53 -7.52 19.44
C HIS A 95 -4.47 -6.64 18.63
N LEU A 96 -5.18 -7.22 17.63
CA LEU A 96 -6.05 -6.45 16.71
C LEU A 96 -7.44 -6.22 17.31
N ARG A 97 -7.94 -5.00 17.13
CA ARG A 97 -9.36 -4.64 17.24
C ARG A 97 -9.84 -4.20 15.88
N LEU A 98 -10.41 -5.13 15.14
CA LEU A 98 -10.95 -4.91 13.80
C LEU A 98 -12.36 -4.32 13.85
N GLY A 99 -12.74 -3.54 12.82
CA GLY A 99 -14.01 -2.86 12.72
C GLY A 99 -14.20 -1.80 13.81
N ASP A 100 -13.12 -1.24 14.36
CA ASP A 100 -13.18 -0.32 15.49
C ASP A 100 -12.31 0.92 15.20
N GLU A 101 -12.93 1.92 14.57
CA GLU A 101 -12.27 3.15 14.16
C GLU A 101 -11.97 4.06 15.35
N VAL A 102 -10.72 4.49 15.51
CA VAL A 102 -10.36 5.54 16.47
C VAL A 102 -10.82 6.88 15.93
N VAL A 103 -11.74 7.53 16.64
CA VAL A 103 -12.31 8.84 16.26
C VAL A 103 -11.75 9.98 17.09
N SER A 104 -11.11 9.67 18.22
CA SER A 104 -10.46 10.67 19.08
C SER A 104 -9.20 10.10 19.71
N ALA A 105 -8.14 10.92 19.77
CA ALA A 105 -6.90 10.62 20.47
C ALA A 105 -6.41 11.92 21.13
N ILE A 106 -6.53 12.03 22.44
CA ILE A 106 -6.21 13.23 23.20
C ILE A 106 -5.08 12.91 24.17
N TYR A 107 -4.01 13.71 24.14
CA TYR A 107 -2.93 13.63 25.13
C TYR A 107 -3.18 14.62 26.28
N ASP A 108 -3.31 14.10 27.49
CA ASP A 108 -3.45 14.92 28.69
C ASP A 108 -2.62 14.32 29.84
N ARG A 109 -1.83 15.18 30.49
CA ARG A 109 -1.04 14.86 31.71
C ARG A 109 -0.23 13.57 31.65
N GLY A 110 0.38 13.30 30.48
CA GLY A 110 1.25 12.15 30.30
C GLY A 110 0.54 10.87 29.86
N VAL A 111 -0.75 10.94 29.52
CA VAL A 111 -1.59 9.81 29.09
C VAL A 111 -2.31 10.15 27.79
N TRP A 112 -2.37 9.19 26.89
CA TRP A 112 -3.23 9.24 25.72
C TRP A 112 -4.60 8.63 26.02
N HIS A 113 -5.65 9.40 25.78
CA HIS A 113 -7.04 8.96 25.88
C HIS A 113 -7.58 8.71 24.48
N LEU A 114 -7.86 7.46 24.13
CA LEU A 114 -8.43 7.08 22.85
C LEU A 114 -9.92 6.76 22.99
N GLU A 115 -10.70 7.21 22.00
CA GLU A 115 -12.11 6.86 21.86
C GLU A 115 -12.35 6.34 20.45
N THR A 116 -13.15 5.27 20.34
CA THR A 116 -13.51 4.65 19.08
C THR A 116 -14.95 4.98 18.69
N ALA A 117 -15.30 4.79 17.41
CA ALA A 117 -16.65 4.97 16.89
C ALA A 117 -17.69 4.04 17.57
N ARG A 118 -17.23 2.91 18.14
CA ARG A 118 -18.07 2.00 18.93
C ARG A 118 -18.20 2.39 20.40
N GLY A 119 -17.62 3.52 20.80
CA GLY A 119 -17.68 4.02 22.16
C GLY A 119 -16.69 3.35 23.14
N HIS A 120 -15.75 2.56 22.65
CA HIS A 120 -14.66 2.06 23.49
C HIS A 120 -13.73 3.21 23.86
N ARG A 121 -13.37 3.28 25.15
CA ARG A 121 -12.39 4.24 25.68
C ARG A 121 -11.27 3.49 26.35
N ALA A 122 -10.05 3.90 26.07
CA ALA A 122 -8.87 3.29 26.66
C ALA A 122 -7.72 4.29 26.75
N ASP A 123 -6.92 4.13 27.82
CA ASP A 123 -5.76 4.94 28.10
C ASP A 123 -4.48 4.20 27.71
N PHE A 124 -3.52 4.96 27.15
CA PHE A 124 -2.24 4.44 26.68
C PHE A 124 -1.10 5.36 27.13
N ASP A 125 0.06 4.76 27.43
CA ASP A 125 1.28 5.52 27.69
C ASP A 125 1.89 6.07 26.40
N VAL A 126 1.72 5.33 25.28
CA VAL A 126 2.21 5.70 23.95
C VAL A 126 1.15 5.39 22.90
N VAL A 127 1.04 6.26 21.90
CA VAL A 127 0.22 6.01 20.70
C VAL A 127 1.11 6.10 19.46
N ILE A 128 0.98 5.10 18.59
CA ILE A 128 1.62 5.06 17.27
C ILE A 128 0.54 5.28 16.22
N ALA A 129 0.61 6.42 15.52
CA ALA A 129 -0.28 6.72 14.41
C ALA A 129 0.26 6.05 13.12
N ALA A 130 -0.34 4.92 12.74
CA ALA A 130 -0.05 4.17 11.52
C ALA A 130 -1.21 4.26 10.51
N SER A 131 -1.90 5.40 10.49
CA SER A 131 -3.15 5.65 9.75
C SER A 131 -2.99 5.73 8.23
N GLY A 132 -1.75 5.79 7.72
CA GLY A 132 -1.44 5.95 6.30
C GLY A 132 -1.56 7.39 5.81
N VAL A 133 -0.98 7.68 4.63
CA VAL A 133 -0.93 9.03 4.04
C VAL A 133 -1.89 9.20 2.85
N LEU A 134 -2.35 8.10 2.22
CA LEU A 134 -3.22 8.11 1.04
C LEU A 134 -4.64 7.61 1.35
N HIS A 135 -5.06 7.74 2.60
CA HIS A 135 -6.27 7.10 3.11
C HIS A 135 -7.56 7.87 2.80
N HIS A 136 -7.49 9.19 2.72
CA HIS A 136 -8.63 10.05 2.44
C HIS A 136 -8.61 10.51 0.98
N PRO A 137 -9.47 9.92 0.10
CA PRO A 137 -9.58 10.36 -1.27
C PRO A 137 -10.16 11.77 -1.34
N ARG A 138 -9.63 12.58 -2.25
CA ARG A 138 -10.15 13.91 -2.53
C ARG A 138 -10.59 13.98 -3.98
N MET A 139 -11.87 14.30 -4.20
CA MET A 139 -12.39 14.58 -5.53
C MET A 139 -11.84 15.91 -6.04
N PRO A 140 -11.54 16.03 -7.34
CA PRO A 140 -11.08 17.29 -7.90
C PRO A 140 -12.20 18.33 -7.89
N GLU A 141 -11.83 19.59 -7.63
CA GLU A 141 -12.73 20.73 -7.75
C GLU A 141 -12.74 21.19 -9.22
N ILE A 142 -13.75 20.77 -9.97
CA ILE A 142 -13.92 21.09 -11.39
C ILE A 142 -15.32 21.66 -11.57
N ASP A 143 -15.42 22.81 -12.23
CA ASP A 143 -16.72 23.43 -12.53
C ASP A 143 -17.58 22.48 -13.36
N GLY A 144 -18.84 22.31 -12.95
CA GLY A 144 -19.79 21.42 -13.62
C GLY A 144 -19.59 19.93 -13.35
N VAL A 145 -18.72 19.55 -12.40
CA VAL A 145 -18.48 18.12 -12.08
C VAL A 145 -19.76 17.42 -11.63
N ASP A 146 -20.64 18.11 -10.93
CA ASP A 146 -21.93 17.59 -10.46
C ASP A 146 -23.00 17.48 -11.57
N GLU A 147 -22.73 18.04 -12.75
CA GLU A 147 -23.60 17.93 -13.94
C GLU A 147 -23.29 16.66 -14.76
N PHE A 148 -22.26 15.93 -14.41
CA PHE A 148 -21.90 14.70 -15.10
C PHE A 148 -22.89 13.59 -14.79
N GLU A 149 -23.64 13.14 -15.80
CA GLU A 149 -24.69 12.12 -15.67
C GLU A 149 -24.18 10.67 -15.62
N GLY A 150 -22.89 10.45 -15.87
CA GLY A 150 -22.27 9.12 -15.83
C GLY A 150 -21.83 8.70 -14.43
N ALA A 151 -21.42 7.46 -14.27
CA ALA A 151 -20.82 6.98 -13.03
C ALA A 151 -19.47 7.68 -12.78
N MET A 152 -19.30 8.25 -11.61
CA MET A 152 -18.09 8.95 -11.20
C MET A 152 -17.69 8.56 -9.79
N PHE A 153 -16.44 8.14 -9.62
CA PHE A 153 -15.88 7.77 -8.31
C PHE A 153 -14.37 7.95 -8.27
N HIS A 154 -13.85 8.11 -7.08
CA HIS A 154 -12.39 8.14 -6.87
C HIS A 154 -11.82 6.72 -6.95
N SER A 155 -10.64 6.56 -7.56
CA SER A 155 -9.99 5.25 -7.73
C SER A 155 -9.79 4.49 -6.40
N ALA A 156 -9.54 5.19 -5.29
CA ALA A 156 -9.45 4.58 -3.96
C ALA A 156 -10.81 4.11 -3.39
N ARG A 157 -11.90 4.33 -4.11
CA ARG A 157 -13.27 3.86 -3.82
C ARG A 157 -13.86 3.30 -5.11
N TRP A 158 -13.10 2.40 -5.73
CA TRP A 158 -13.49 1.78 -6.98
C TRP A 158 -14.82 1.05 -6.83
N ASP A 159 -15.78 1.42 -7.67
CA ASP A 159 -17.08 0.78 -7.71
C ASP A 159 -17.03 -0.43 -8.65
N GLN A 160 -17.07 -1.63 -8.08
CA GLN A 160 -17.01 -2.89 -8.83
C GLN A 160 -18.30 -3.20 -9.58
N ASP A 161 -19.42 -2.57 -9.23
CA ASP A 161 -20.73 -2.81 -9.83
C ASP A 161 -20.92 -1.99 -11.13
N VAL A 162 -20.06 -0.99 -11.36
CA VAL A 162 -20.09 -0.19 -12.58
C VAL A 162 -19.41 -0.95 -13.73
N PRO A 163 -20.15 -1.34 -14.79
CA PRO A 163 -19.54 -1.99 -15.93
C PRO A 163 -18.71 -0.99 -16.75
N ILE A 164 -17.46 -1.32 -17.00
CA ILE A 164 -16.51 -0.47 -17.74
C ILE A 164 -16.14 -1.03 -19.12
N ASP A 165 -16.22 -2.34 -19.33
CA ASP A 165 -15.87 -2.96 -20.60
C ASP A 165 -16.78 -2.46 -21.75
N GLY A 166 -16.17 -2.05 -22.85
CA GLY A 166 -16.88 -1.47 -24.00
C GLY A 166 -17.54 -0.11 -23.72
N ARG A 167 -17.18 0.57 -22.61
CA ARG A 167 -17.69 1.91 -22.28
C ARG A 167 -16.66 2.99 -22.63
N ARG A 168 -17.13 4.24 -22.65
CA ARG A 168 -16.24 5.40 -22.72
C ARG A 168 -15.80 5.74 -21.30
N VAL A 169 -14.50 5.71 -21.06
CA VAL A 169 -13.91 5.93 -19.72
C VAL A 169 -12.98 7.12 -19.72
N GLY A 170 -13.18 8.03 -18.79
CA GLY A 170 -12.31 9.15 -18.52
C GLY A 170 -11.56 8.97 -17.19
N VAL A 171 -10.24 9.16 -17.19
CA VAL A 171 -9.41 9.16 -15.98
C VAL A 171 -8.79 10.54 -15.80
N ILE A 172 -9.01 11.15 -14.64
CA ILE A 172 -8.46 12.45 -14.29
C ILE A 172 -7.26 12.23 -13.35
N GLY A 173 -6.07 12.66 -13.80
CA GLY A 173 -4.82 12.52 -13.07
C GLY A 173 -3.80 11.65 -13.80
N THR A 174 -2.53 11.76 -13.38
CA THR A 174 -1.38 11.12 -14.03
C THR A 174 -0.42 10.45 -13.04
N GLY A 175 -0.82 10.24 -11.78
CA GLY A 175 -0.02 9.51 -10.80
C GLY A 175 0.00 8.00 -11.09
N SER A 176 0.77 7.23 -10.30
CA SER A 176 0.93 5.76 -10.44
C SER A 176 -0.41 5.03 -10.62
N THR A 177 -1.44 5.42 -9.86
CA THR A 177 -2.80 4.86 -9.99
C THR A 177 -3.37 5.02 -11.41
N ALA A 178 -3.25 6.22 -12.00
CA ALA A 178 -3.77 6.48 -13.34
C ALA A 178 -2.98 5.70 -14.41
N VAL A 179 -1.67 5.57 -14.25
CA VAL A 179 -0.82 4.75 -15.13
C VAL A 179 -1.26 3.28 -15.09
N GLN A 180 -1.48 2.73 -13.90
CA GLN A 180 -1.92 1.35 -13.72
C GLN A 180 -3.33 1.11 -14.31
N ILE A 181 -4.27 2.03 -14.06
CA ILE A 181 -5.63 1.97 -14.65
C ILE A 181 -5.55 2.05 -16.16
N THR A 182 -4.73 2.95 -16.73
CA THR A 182 -4.54 3.08 -18.18
C THR A 182 -4.07 1.76 -18.78
N GLY A 183 -3.03 1.16 -18.21
CA GLY A 183 -2.50 -0.13 -18.68
C GLY A 183 -3.50 -1.29 -18.57
N ALA A 184 -4.43 -1.23 -17.62
CA ALA A 184 -5.42 -2.28 -17.42
C ALA A 184 -6.68 -2.11 -18.26
N LEU A 185 -7.03 -0.89 -18.68
CA LEU A 185 -8.32 -0.59 -19.31
C LEU A 185 -8.25 -0.16 -20.77
N ALA A 186 -7.12 0.36 -21.26
CA ALA A 186 -7.04 0.96 -22.59
C ALA A 186 -7.55 0.05 -23.71
N ASP A 187 -7.27 -1.25 -23.64
CA ASP A 187 -7.70 -2.24 -24.64
C ASP A 187 -9.07 -2.89 -24.35
N ARG A 188 -9.72 -2.51 -23.24
CA ARG A 188 -11.00 -3.11 -22.79
C ARG A 188 -12.19 -2.19 -23.01
N VAL A 189 -11.94 -0.90 -23.10
CA VAL A 189 -12.98 0.12 -23.20
C VAL A 189 -13.18 0.57 -24.66
N GLU A 190 -14.35 1.09 -24.98
CA GLU A 190 -14.64 1.63 -26.32
C GLU A 190 -13.79 2.87 -26.62
N HIS A 191 -13.64 3.74 -25.61
CA HIS A 191 -12.83 4.94 -25.71
C HIS A 191 -12.21 5.27 -24.35
N PHE A 192 -10.90 5.50 -24.32
CA PHE A 192 -10.17 5.90 -23.12
C PHE A 192 -9.66 7.34 -23.24
N SER A 193 -10.00 8.19 -22.26
CA SER A 193 -9.52 9.56 -22.17
C SER A 193 -8.72 9.76 -20.88
N LEU A 194 -7.47 10.17 -21.00
CA LEU A 194 -6.65 10.55 -19.86
C LEU A 194 -6.52 12.07 -19.78
N PHE A 195 -6.99 12.65 -18.67
CA PHE A 195 -6.92 14.09 -18.43
C PHE A 195 -5.74 14.41 -17.54
N GLN A 196 -4.77 15.15 -18.07
CA GLN A 196 -3.55 15.52 -17.34
C GLN A 196 -3.40 17.04 -17.24
N ARG A 197 -2.99 17.51 -16.07
CA ARG A 197 -2.58 18.90 -15.87
C ARG A 197 -1.06 19.04 -16.05
N THR A 198 -0.31 18.13 -15.43
CA THR A 198 1.15 18.09 -15.49
C THR A 198 1.58 16.71 -15.98
N PRO A 199 2.34 16.61 -17.07
CA PRO A 199 2.81 15.32 -17.55
C PRO A 199 3.76 14.67 -16.51
N GLN A 200 3.74 13.36 -16.48
CA GLN A 200 4.62 12.54 -15.63
C GLN A 200 5.59 11.76 -16.54
N TRP A 201 6.80 11.63 -16.09
CA TRP A 201 7.74 10.70 -16.69
C TRP A 201 7.31 9.27 -16.36
N ILE A 202 7.18 8.45 -17.41
CA ILE A 202 6.82 7.05 -17.28
C ILE A 202 7.94 6.23 -17.91
N MET A 203 8.63 5.45 -17.08
CA MET A 203 9.64 4.52 -17.55
C MET A 203 8.97 3.18 -17.89
N PRO A 204 9.07 2.71 -19.15
CA PRO A 204 8.59 1.38 -19.50
C PRO A 204 9.36 0.31 -18.72
N MET A 205 8.63 -0.56 -18.02
CA MET A 205 9.23 -1.64 -17.26
C MET A 205 8.60 -2.98 -17.65
N ASP A 206 9.44 -3.96 -17.93
CA ASP A 206 8.99 -5.32 -18.21
C ASP A 206 8.71 -6.07 -16.91
N ASN A 207 7.44 -6.22 -16.59
CA ASN A 207 6.99 -6.92 -15.38
C ASN A 207 6.85 -8.44 -15.64
N LYS A 208 7.97 -9.10 -15.90
CA LYS A 208 8.01 -10.55 -16.14
C LYS A 208 7.50 -11.36 -14.95
N LEU A 209 6.86 -12.48 -15.28
CA LEU A 209 6.52 -13.53 -14.31
C LEU A 209 7.79 -14.25 -13.83
N PHE A 210 7.88 -14.49 -12.55
CA PHE A 210 8.78 -15.49 -12.02
C PHE A 210 8.26 -16.89 -12.38
N SER A 211 9.10 -17.74 -12.93
CA SER A 211 8.74 -19.13 -13.22
C SER A 211 8.50 -19.92 -11.93
N ASP A 212 7.82 -21.05 -12.05
CA ASP A 212 7.63 -21.96 -10.91
C ASP A 212 8.96 -22.45 -10.35
N ASP A 213 9.95 -22.70 -11.22
CA ASP A 213 11.30 -23.11 -10.82
C ASP A 213 12.03 -22.01 -10.05
N GLN A 214 11.91 -20.74 -10.48
CA GLN A 214 12.49 -19.63 -9.76
C GLN A 214 11.88 -19.49 -8.36
N ARG A 215 10.56 -19.59 -8.23
CA ARG A 215 9.87 -19.54 -6.94
C ARG A 215 10.21 -20.76 -6.07
N ALA A 216 10.34 -21.94 -6.66
CA ALA A 216 10.81 -23.14 -5.96
C ALA A 216 12.25 -22.96 -5.43
N THR A 217 13.13 -22.35 -6.23
CA THR A 217 14.49 -22.00 -5.81
C THR A 217 14.47 -21.01 -4.64
N PHE A 218 13.65 -19.97 -4.69
CA PHE A 218 13.52 -19.01 -3.58
C PHE A 218 13.05 -19.67 -2.28
N ARG A 219 12.18 -20.70 -2.35
CA ARG A 219 11.76 -21.46 -1.17
C ARG A 219 12.85 -22.37 -0.63
N SER A 220 13.55 -23.11 -1.51
CA SER A 220 14.58 -24.09 -1.12
C SER A 220 15.90 -23.43 -0.75
N GLU A 221 16.22 -22.28 -1.34
CA GLU A 221 17.47 -21.55 -1.18
C GLU A 221 17.20 -20.08 -0.74
N PRO A 222 16.80 -19.85 0.53
CA PRO A 222 16.41 -18.50 0.99
C PRO A 222 17.51 -17.43 0.84
N HIS A 223 18.78 -17.84 0.71
CA HIS A 223 19.87 -16.91 0.43
C HIS A 223 19.74 -16.25 -0.95
N ARG A 224 19.24 -16.96 -1.96
CA ARG A 224 19.01 -16.41 -3.31
C ARG A 224 18.00 -15.28 -3.30
N LEU A 225 16.96 -15.41 -2.47
CA LEU A 225 15.98 -14.35 -2.32
C LEU A 225 16.56 -13.13 -1.62
N ARG A 226 17.45 -13.32 -0.63
CA ARG A 226 18.17 -12.22 0.00
C ARG A 226 19.12 -11.54 -0.98
N GLU A 227 19.92 -12.29 -1.73
CA GLU A 227 20.79 -11.75 -2.77
C GLU A 227 20.02 -10.91 -3.81
N LEU A 228 18.86 -11.41 -4.26
CA LEU A 228 17.98 -10.66 -5.17
C LEU A 228 17.50 -9.36 -4.51
N ARG A 229 17.05 -9.42 -3.26
CA ARG A 229 16.60 -8.24 -2.52
C ARG A 229 17.72 -7.20 -2.40
N ASP A 230 18.90 -7.62 -1.94
CA ASP A 230 20.05 -6.74 -1.73
C ASP A 230 20.48 -6.07 -3.05
N PHE A 231 20.49 -6.83 -4.14
CA PHE A 231 20.74 -6.30 -5.48
C PHE A 231 19.70 -5.24 -5.90
N LEU A 232 18.41 -5.54 -5.71
CA LEU A 232 17.33 -4.63 -6.06
C LEU A 232 17.33 -3.38 -5.19
N GLU A 233 17.62 -3.50 -3.90
CA GLU A 233 17.73 -2.37 -2.95
C GLU A 233 18.86 -1.43 -3.38
N SER A 234 20.04 -1.95 -3.69
CA SER A 234 21.18 -1.18 -4.18
C SER A 234 20.88 -0.52 -5.52
N ALA A 235 20.36 -1.28 -6.48
CA ALA A 235 20.03 -0.77 -7.81
C ALA A 235 18.95 0.33 -7.75
N PHE A 236 17.97 0.19 -6.86
CA PHE A 236 16.89 1.18 -6.70
C PHE A 236 17.41 2.44 -6.00
N ALA A 237 18.21 2.28 -4.92
CA ALA A 237 18.79 3.40 -4.20
C ALA A 237 19.76 4.24 -5.08
N GLU A 238 20.64 3.57 -5.80
CA GLU A 238 21.62 4.24 -6.67
C GLU A 238 20.96 4.94 -7.88
N ASN A 239 19.98 4.29 -8.52
CA ASN A 239 19.35 4.82 -9.72
C ASN A 239 18.31 5.90 -9.43
N PHE A 240 17.53 5.73 -8.35
CA PHE A 240 16.43 6.64 -8.03
C PHE A 240 16.91 7.88 -7.27
N ALA A 241 17.83 7.70 -6.32
CA ALA A 241 18.35 8.81 -5.54
C ALA A 241 19.13 9.80 -6.42
N ASP A 242 19.99 9.31 -7.32
CA ASP A 242 20.75 10.16 -8.24
C ASP A 242 19.84 10.92 -9.22
N ALA A 243 18.80 10.25 -9.74
CA ALA A 243 17.88 10.90 -10.69
C ALA A 243 16.98 11.96 -10.02
N VAL A 244 16.66 11.81 -8.72
CA VAL A 244 15.81 12.75 -7.97
C VAL A 244 16.62 13.92 -7.41
N VAL A 245 17.86 13.68 -7.02
CA VAL A 245 18.72 14.68 -6.34
C VAL A 245 19.53 15.52 -7.32
N ASP A 246 19.93 14.96 -8.46
CA ASP A 246 20.70 15.67 -9.47
C ASP A 246 19.95 15.76 -10.81
N ALA A 247 19.34 16.92 -11.07
CA ALA A 247 18.67 17.23 -12.34
C ALA A 247 19.59 17.20 -13.57
N LYS A 248 20.90 17.03 -13.39
CA LYS A 248 21.91 16.91 -14.44
C LYS A 248 22.57 15.53 -14.44
N SER A 249 21.98 14.55 -13.74
CA SER A 249 22.56 13.21 -13.71
C SER A 249 22.55 12.60 -15.11
N VAL A 250 23.68 11.99 -15.49
CA VAL A 250 23.85 11.27 -16.76
C VAL A 250 22.76 10.21 -16.99
N ARG A 251 22.06 9.80 -15.94
CA ARG A 251 20.97 8.82 -15.99
C ARG A 251 19.63 9.41 -16.44
N LEU A 252 19.39 10.70 -16.21
CA LEU A 252 18.25 11.41 -16.81
C LEU A 252 18.42 11.54 -18.32
N GLU A 253 19.65 11.79 -18.80
CA GLU A 253 19.96 11.84 -20.24
C GLU A 253 19.80 10.48 -20.95
N GLN A 254 19.81 9.36 -20.21
CA GLN A 254 19.59 8.02 -20.79
C GLN A 254 18.09 7.63 -20.85
N ILE A 255 17.22 8.44 -20.25
CA ILE A 255 15.75 8.25 -20.23
C ILE A 255 15.07 9.14 -21.29
N GLU A 256 15.74 10.21 -21.76
CA GLU A 256 15.32 11.02 -22.90
C GLU A 256 15.61 10.31 -24.23
#